data_f1ecfb79b59fe67f2724b9056961d299
#
_entry.id   f1ecfb79b59fe67f2724b9056961d299
#
_cell.length_a   1.000
_cell.length_b   1.000
_cell.length_c   1.000
_cell.angle_alpha   90.00
_cell.angle_beta   90.00
_cell.angle_gamma   90.00
#
_symmetry.space_group_name_H-M   'P 1'
#
loop_
_entity.id
_entity.type
_entity.pdbx_description
1 polymer ?
#
loop_
_entity_poly.entity_id
_entity_poly.type
_entity_poly.pdbx_seq_one_letter_code
_entity_poly.pdbx_strand_id
1 'polypeptide(L)'
;PDKKALNAFMDIEVSSKREENSQINKGEVDKAFEVILSFAKQAPTDLTREVFEMPQLQGKAISVGVVCFIRDQVNYMKEEVLRQLTDEQQERMSLMIGTPEEFQGNERDVMIFTPAVDEDQKRSKAFMEDRNRFNVATSRAKYFKYFIHGKLPSNMLLMQQMLTKMGQGKSDIKEMDKGYLPIGWTYKKSECDSDFELVVADVLEDLIAREYPDRLALYNQVHTCGFRLDFVVYDKKSKKAVGIEVDGKYHYFDDGSSYTDEHLERANALKRADWTIKYLPYWNWFQDGWIETDDTAAHELRQFIRDFFG
;
A
#
# COMPACT_ATOMS: atom_id res chain seq x y z
N PRO A 1 -8.38 21.55 -1.42
CA PRO A 1 -8.91 20.24 -1.04
C PRO A 1 -7.73 19.40 -0.59
N ASP A 2 -7.81 18.93 0.67
CA ASP A 2 -6.74 18.16 1.28
C ASP A 2 -6.52 16.88 0.45
N LYS A 3 -5.32 16.73 -0.08
CA LYS A 3 -4.87 15.51 -0.75
C LYS A 3 -5.05 14.37 0.26
N LYS A 4 -5.99 13.47 0.03
CA LYS A 4 -6.14 12.24 0.79
C LYS A 4 -4.82 11.50 0.73
N ALA A 5 -4.06 11.56 1.82
CA ALA A 5 -2.90 10.70 1.96
C ALA A 5 -3.41 9.27 2.03
N LEU A 6 -3.02 8.44 1.08
CA LEU A 6 -3.58 7.10 0.97
C LEU A 6 -3.09 6.18 2.05
N ASN A 7 -4.01 5.38 2.48
CA ASN A 7 -4.06 4.40 3.53
C ASN A 7 -2.79 3.56 3.63
N ALA A 8 -1.93 3.88 4.60
CA ALA A 8 -0.89 2.97 5.02
C ALA A 8 -1.54 1.64 5.50
N PHE A 9 -0.84 0.54 5.34
CA PHE A 9 -1.35 -0.80 5.61
C PHE A 9 -0.36 -1.60 6.43
N MET A 10 -0.85 -2.24 7.49
CA MET A 10 -0.07 -3.20 8.28
C MET A 10 -0.80 -4.54 8.31
N ASP A 11 -0.10 -5.57 7.87
CA ASP A 11 -0.53 -6.96 7.95
C ASP A 11 -0.01 -7.58 9.24
N ILE A 12 -0.92 -8.20 10.01
CA ILE A 12 -0.62 -8.84 11.29
C ILE A 12 -1.25 -10.23 11.31
N GLU A 13 -0.44 -11.25 11.08
CA GLU A 13 -0.88 -12.63 11.25
C GLU A 13 -0.78 -13.04 12.74
N VAL A 14 -1.86 -13.57 13.27
CA VAL A 14 -1.91 -14.15 14.61
C VAL A 14 -1.94 -15.68 14.53
N SER A 15 -1.27 -16.34 15.47
CA SER A 15 -1.19 -17.82 15.50
C SER A 15 -2.47 -18.50 16.02
N SER A 16 -3.44 -17.71 16.50
CA SER A 16 -4.70 -18.23 17.05
C SER A 16 -5.64 -18.73 15.96
N LYS A 17 -6.40 -19.74 16.30
CA LYS A 17 -7.53 -20.24 15.49
C LYS A 17 -8.85 -19.78 16.10
N ARG A 18 -9.89 -19.83 15.28
CA ARG A 18 -11.27 -19.65 15.74
C ARG A 18 -11.64 -20.75 16.72
N GLU A 19 -12.44 -20.44 17.73
CA GLU A 19 -12.97 -21.41 18.66
C GLU A 19 -13.96 -22.36 17.96
N GLU A 20 -13.93 -23.65 18.32
CA GLU A 20 -14.73 -24.69 17.65
C GLU A 20 -16.25 -24.42 17.71
N ASN A 21 -16.73 -23.85 18.80
CA ASN A 21 -18.16 -23.60 19.06
C ASN A 21 -18.59 -22.14 18.88
N SER A 22 -17.68 -21.26 18.52
CA SER A 22 -17.97 -19.86 18.28
C SER A 22 -17.34 -19.39 16.96
N GLN A 23 -17.83 -18.29 16.44
CA GLN A 23 -17.25 -17.68 15.24
C GLN A 23 -16.29 -16.55 15.61
N ILE A 24 -15.55 -16.72 16.69
CA ILE A 24 -14.64 -15.73 17.27
C ILE A 24 -13.21 -16.22 17.18
N ASN A 25 -12.33 -15.39 16.65
CA ASN A 25 -10.89 -15.56 16.79
C ASN A 25 -10.38 -14.61 17.86
N LYS A 26 -10.19 -15.11 19.08
CA LYS A 26 -9.76 -14.29 20.22
C LYS A 26 -8.42 -13.61 19.98
N GLY A 27 -7.47 -14.26 19.34
CA GLY A 27 -6.17 -13.61 19.07
C GLY A 27 -6.28 -12.44 18.10
N GLU A 28 -7.22 -12.47 17.13
CA GLU A 28 -7.50 -11.29 16.30
C GLU A 28 -8.10 -10.17 17.16
N VAL A 29 -9.01 -10.48 18.09
CA VAL A 29 -9.63 -9.51 18.99
C VAL A 29 -8.60 -8.91 19.95
N ASP A 30 -7.78 -9.75 20.58
CA ASP A 30 -6.73 -9.31 21.52
C ASP A 30 -5.73 -8.38 20.82
N LYS A 31 -5.32 -8.73 19.60
CA LYS A 31 -4.37 -7.92 18.82
C LYS A 31 -5.01 -6.61 18.33
N ALA A 32 -6.27 -6.63 17.90
CA ALA A 32 -7.01 -5.43 17.55
C ALA A 32 -7.19 -4.51 18.77
N PHE A 33 -7.46 -5.11 19.94
CA PHE A 33 -7.59 -4.36 21.19
C PHE A 33 -6.26 -3.71 21.64
N GLU A 34 -5.12 -4.37 21.45
CA GLU A 34 -3.79 -3.78 21.68
C GLU A 34 -3.60 -2.49 20.86
N VAL A 35 -4.02 -2.49 19.60
CA VAL A 35 -3.97 -1.31 18.72
C VAL A 35 -4.94 -0.22 19.22
N ILE A 36 -6.19 -0.58 19.54
CA ILE A 36 -7.19 0.35 20.06
C ILE A 36 -6.70 1.01 21.37
N LEU A 37 -6.14 0.21 22.27
CA LEU A 37 -5.66 0.67 23.57
C LEU A 37 -4.51 1.68 23.45
N SER A 38 -3.65 1.54 22.47
CA SER A 38 -2.60 2.50 22.16
C SER A 38 -3.19 3.87 21.80
N PHE A 39 -4.21 3.91 20.94
CA PHE A 39 -4.92 5.17 20.60
C PHE A 39 -5.71 5.71 21.79
N ALA A 40 -6.37 4.86 22.57
CA ALA A 40 -7.11 5.26 23.77
C ALA A 40 -6.20 5.92 24.81
N LYS A 41 -5.00 5.41 25.00
CA LYS A 41 -4.00 5.94 25.92
C LYS A 41 -3.12 7.05 25.33
N GLN A 42 -3.24 7.33 24.04
CA GLN A 42 -2.34 8.21 23.28
C GLN A 42 -0.85 7.84 23.49
N ALA A 43 -0.57 6.54 23.58
CA ALA A 43 0.76 6.00 23.84
C ALA A 43 1.19 5.13 22.63
N PRO A 44 2.09 5.65 21.76
CA PRO A 44 2.57 4.89 20.62
C PRO A 44 3.24 3.58 21.03
N THR A 45 2.92 2.52 20.30
CA THR A 45 3.61 1.22 20.37
C THR A 45 4.33 0.97 19.05
N ASP A 46 5.07 -0.14 18.94
CA ASP A 46 5.69 -0.50 17.65
C ASP A 46 4.65 -0.73 16.54
N LEU A 47 3.42 -1.10 16.89
CA LEU A 47 2.33 -1.26 15.94
C LEU A 47 1.70 0.06 15.49
N THR A 48 1.75 1.10 16.31
CA THR A 48 0.99 2.34 16.08
C THR A 48 1.86 3.57 15.87
N ARG A 49 3.18 3.47 16.08
CA ARG A 49 4.13 4.57 15.95
C ARG A 49 4.00 5.27 14.60
N GLU A 50 3.95 4.51 13.49
CA GLU A 50 3.81 5.07 12.14
C GLU A 50 2.56 5.96 12.01
N VAL A 51 1.44 5.57 12.63
CA VAL A 51 0.19 6.36 12.61
C VAL A 51 0.33 7.66 13.39
N PHE A 52 0.92 7.61 14.58
CA PHE A 52 1.15 8.82 15.40
C PHE A 52 2.14 9.79 14.76
N GLU A 53 3.05 9.31 13.95
CA GLU A 53 4.03 10.12 13.20
C GLU A 53 3.48 10.70 11.90
N MET A 54 2.27 10.30 11.47
CA MET A 54 1.65 10.83 10.27
C MET A 54 1.37 12.33 10.37
N PRO A 55 1.91 13.19 9.49
CA PRO A 55 1.70 14.65 9.59
C PRO A 55 0.22 15.06 9.60
N GLN A 56 -0.65 14.29 8.92
CA GLN A 56 -2.08 14.55 8.81
C GLN A 56 -2.83 14.32 10.13
N LEU A 57 -2.28 13.52 11.05
CA LEU A 57 -2.87 13.10 12.30
C LEU A 57 -2.24 13.77 13.53
N GLN A 58 -1.10 14.45 13.36
CA GLN A 58 -0.41 15.11 14.46
C GLN A 58 -1.30 16.18 15.12
N GLY A 59 -1.40 16.11 16.46
CA GLY A 59 -2.19 17.04 17.27
C GLY A 59 -3.70 16.89 17.14
N LYS A 60 -4.20 15.85 16.45
CA LYS A 60 -5.63 15.57 16.30
C LYS A 60 -6.04 14.33 17.08
N ALA A 61 -7.32 14.28 17.46
CA ALA A 61 -7.92 13.04 17.91
C ALA A 61 -8.05 12.09 16.71
N ILE A 62 -7.51 10.88 16.84
CA ILE A 62 -7.51 9.87 15.79
C ILE A 62 -8.78 9.04 15.90
N SER A 63 -9.63 9.07 14.86
CA SER A 63 -10.84 8.26 14.84
C SER A 63 -10.53 6.81 14.40
N VAL A 64 -11.12 5.84 15.13
CA VAL A 64 -10.82 4.41 14.96
C VAL A 64 -12.08 3.63 14.60
N GLY A 65 -12.01 2.81 13.56
CA GLY A 65 -13.05 1.87 13.19
C GLY A 65 -12.54 0.42 13.24
N VAL A 66 -13.39 -0.49 13.71
CA VAL A 66 -13.11 -1.92 13.70
C VAL A 66 -14.17 -2.64 12.89
N VAL A 67 -13.77 -3.20 11.75
CA VAL A 67 -14.64 -4.03 10.92
C VAL A 67 -14.40 -5.50 11.23
N CYS A 68 -15.39 -6.14 11.80
CA CYS A 68 -15.40 -7.59 11.94
C CYS A 68 -16.37 -8.17 10.90
N PHE A 69 -15.90 -9.14 10.12
CA PHE A 69 -16.75 -9.73 9.07
C PHE A 69 -17.83 -10.66 9.65
N ILE A 70 -17.69 -11.09 10.88
CA ILE A 70 -18.60 -12.01 11.59
C ILE A 70 -19.26 -11.27 12.77
N ARG A 71 -20.59 -11.39 12.90
CA ARG A 71 -21.37 -10.71 13.95
C ARG A 71 -20.95 -11.10 15.37
N ASP A 72 -20.64 -12.37 15.61
CA ASP A 72 -20.21 -12.83 16.93
C ASP A 72 -18.91 -12.16 17.36
N GLN A 73 -17.98 -11.96 16.42
CA GLN A 73 -16.75 -11.22 16.70
C GLN A 73 -16.99 -9.73 16.96
N VAL A 74 -17.98 -9.11 16.27
CA VAL A 74 -18.42 -7.73 16.58
C VAL A 74 -18.89 -7.63 18.02
N ASN A 75 -19.76 -8.54 18.44
CA ASN A 75 -20.34 -8.53 19.79
C ASN A 75 -19.24 -8.73 20.83
N TYR A 76 -18.37 -9.71 20.64
CA TYR A 76 -17.27 -9.98 21.55
C TYR A 76 -16.28 -8.80 21.64
N MET A 77 -15.95 -8.16 20.52
CA MET A 77 -15.12 -6.95 20.52
C MET A 77 -15.76 -5.79 21.30
N LYS A 78 -17.07 -5.59 21.12
CA LYS A 78 -17.82 -4.57 21.87
C LYS A 78 -17.81 -4.84 23.38
N GLU A 79 -17.97 -6.09 23.80
CA GLU A 79 -17.90 -6.48 25.22
C GLU A 79 -16.50 -6.22 25.80
N GLU A 80 -15.41 -6.50 25.07
CA GLU A 80 -14.05 -6.21 25.50
C GLU A 80 -13.81 -4.71 25.65
N VAL A 81 -14.29 -3.92 24.69
CA VAL A 81 -14.20 -2.46 24.75
C VAL A 81 -14.95 -1.91 25.97
N LEU A 82 -16.18 -2.34 26.21
CA LEU A 82 -16.96 -1.90 27.38
C LEU A 82 -16.32 -2.29 28.72
N ARG A 83 -15.57 -3.37 28.78
CA ARG A 83 -14.86 -3.80 29.99
C ARG A 83 -13.60 -2.97 30.28
N GLN A 84 -12.96 -2.44 29.29
CA GLN A 84 -11.59 -1.94 29.41
C GLN A 84 -11.40 -0.46 29.04
N LEU A 85 -12.36 0.15 28.35
CA LEU A 85 -12.30 1.54 27.93
C LEU A 85 -13.43 2.36 28.56
N THR A 86 -13.10 3.57 29.00
CA THR A 86 -14.10 4.55 29.48
C THR A 86 -14.87 5.13 28.28
N ASP A 87 -16.08 5.63 28.55
CA ASP A 87 -16.87 6.31 27.51
C ASP A 87 -16.13 7.50 26.91
N GLU A 88 -15.42 8.28 27.73
CA GLU A 88 -14.58 9.40 27.26
C GLU A 88 -13.49 8.95 26.27
N GLN A 89 -12.85 7.79 26.52
CA GLN A 89 -11.85 7.24 25.60
C GLN A 89 -12.47 6.81 24.27
N GLN A 90 -13.65 6.18 24.31
CA GLN A 90 -14.38 5.76 23.12
C GLN A 90 -14.84 6.96 22.29
N GLU A 91 -15.43 7.98 22.95
CA GLU A 91 -15.87 9.22 22.29
C GLU A 91 -14.71 9.98 21.65
N ARG A 92 -13.59 10.14 22.35
CA ARG A 92 -12.41 10.82 21.83
C ARG A 92 -11.88 10.20 20.54
N MET A 93 -11.92 8.86 20.42
CA MET A 93 -11.55 8.14 19.21
C MET A 93 -12.70 8.03 18.20
N SER A 94 -13.87 8.55 18.48
CA SER A 94 -15.08 8.28 17.69
C SER A 94 -15.17 6.80 17.33
N LEU A 95 -14.89 5.92 18.31
CA LEU A 95 -14.74 4.48 18.10
C LEU A 95 -16.02 3.87 17.54
N MET A 96 -15.89 3.15 16.45
CA MET A 96 -17.00 2.40 15.84
C MET A 96 -16.58 0.95 15.60
N ILE A 97 -17.41 0.02 16.04
CA ILE A 97 -17.19 -1.42 15.85
C ILE A 97 -18.42 -1.99 15.17
N GLY A 98 -18.24 -2.66 14.03
CA GLY A 98 -19.38 -3.18 13.27
C GLY A 98 -18.98 -4.12 12.14
N THR A 99 -20.00 -4.58 11.42
CA THR A 99 -19.83 -5.33 10.17
C THR A 99 -19.57 -4.37 8.99
N PRO A 100 -19.11 -4.85 7.82
CA PRO A 100 -18.96 -4.01 6.63
C PRO A 100 -20.21 -3.19 6.31
N GLU A 101 -21.41 -3.76 6.46
CA GLU A 101 -22.67 -3.08 6.17
C GLU A 101 -22.92 -1.88 7.11
N GLU A 102 -22.57 -2.02 8.39
CA GLU A 102 -22.72 -0.93 9.37
C GLU A 102 -21.75 0.23 9.10
N PHE A 103 -20.66 -0.02 8.38
CA PHE A 103 -19.72 1.00 7.95
C PHE A 103 -20.10 1.69 6.63
N GLN A 104 -21.22 1.33 6.01
CA GLN A 104 -21.62 2.00 4.79
C GLN A 104 -21.83 3.51 5.03
N GLY A 105 -21.06 4.36 4.33
CA GLY A 105 -21.06 5.81 4.52
C GLY A 105 -20.24 6.34 5.69
N ASN A 106 -19.67 5.47 6.54
CA ASN A 106 -18.86 5.85 7.69
C ASN A 106 -17.37 5.63 7.43
N GLU A 107 -16.57 6.67 7.54
CA GLU A 107 -15.10 6.61 7.41
C GLU A 107 -14.43 6.91 8.75
N ARG A 108 -13.24 6.34 8.96
CA ARG A 108 -12.36 6.63 10.11
C ARG A 108 -10.94 6.87 9.64
N ASP A 109 -10.19 7.60 10.47
CA ASP A 109 -8.77 7.85 10.18
C ASP A 109 -7.99 6.54 10.12
N VAL A 110 -8.30 5.64 11.04
CA VAL A 110 -7.71 4.30 11.15
C VAL A 110 -8.80 3.24 11.10
N MET A 111 -8.60 2.22 10.27
CA MET A 111 -9.49 1.05 10.21
C MET A 111 -8.73 -0.23 10.57
N ILE A 112 -9.35 -1.05 11.40
CA ILE A 112 -8.86 -2.37 11.81
C ILE A 112 -9.81 -3.43 11.26
N PHE A 113 -9.27 -4.40 10.52
CA PHE A 113 -10.03 -5.51 9.93
C PHE A 113 -9.71 -6.80 10.64
N THR A 114 -10.74 -7.51 11.07
CA THR A 114 -10.64 -8.82 11.71
C THR A 114 -11.62 -9.79 11.04
N PRO A 115 -11.14 -10.68 10.14
CA PRO A 115 -12.02 -11.53 9.34
C PRO A 115 -12.64 -12.67 10.15
N ALA A 116 -12.05 -13.13 11.25
CA ALA A 116 -12.40 -14.32 11.99
C ALA A 116 -12.44 -15.59 11.11
N VAL A 117 -11.43 -15.73 10.25
CA VAL A 117 -11.31 -16.83 9.29
C VAL A 117 -10.10 -17.66 9.63
N ASP A 118 -10.23 -18.98 9.54
CA ASP A 118 -9.14 -19.93 9.67
C ASP A 118 -9.11 -20.95 8.51
N GLU A 119 -8.07 -21.78 8.47
CA GLU A 119 -7.85 -22.78 7.42
C GLU A 119 -9.01 -23.76 7.24
N ASP A 120 -9.77 -24.03 8.30
CA ASP A 120 -10.81 -25.07 8.33
C ASP A 120 -12.18 -24.55 7.89
N GLN A 121 -12.31 -23.27 7.57
CA GLN A 121 -13.59 -22.62 7.34
C GLN A 121 -14.18 -22.85 5.95
N LYS A 122 -15.13 -23.77 5.84
CA LYS A 122 -15.80 -24.11 4.57
C LYS A 122 -17.04 -23.25 4.27
N ARG A 123 -17.74 -22.71 5.29
CA ARG A 123 -19.08 -22.11 5.12
C ARG A 123 -19.15 -20.61 4.86
N SER A 124 -18.14 -19.86 5.22
CA SER A 124 -18.16 -18.38 5.13
C SER A 124 -17.51 -17.82 3.86
N LYS A 125 -17.00 -18.68 2.97
CA LYS A 125 -16.24 -18.25 1.79
C LYS A 125 -17.01 -17.25 0.92
N ALA A 126 -18.21 -17.61 0.49
CA ALA A 126 -19.02 -16.75 -0.38
C ALA A 126 -19.34 -15.39 0.25
N PHE A 127 -19.52 -15.37 1.57
CA PHE A 127 -19.79 -14.17 2.35
C PHE A 127 -18.55 -13.28 2.51
N MET A 128 -17.36 -13.90 2.69
CA MET A 128 -16.08 -13.18 2.82
C MET A 128 -15.53 -12.72 1.48
N GLU A 129 -15.83 -13.44 0.41
CA GLU A 129 -15.43 -13.17 -0.97
C GLU A 129 -16.47 -12.33 -1.74
N ASP A 130 -17.49 -11.78 -1.06
CA ASP A 130 -18.37 -10.80 -1.65
C ASP A 130 -17.59 -9.49 -1.90
N ARG A 131 -17.44 -9.14 -3.16
CA ARG A 131 -16.66 -7.97 -3.60
C ARG A 131 -17.20 -6.66 -3.04
N ASN A 132 -18.51 -6.52 -2.93
CA ASN A 132 -19.12 -5.28 -2.44
C ASN A 132 -18.80 -5.09 -0.95
N ARG A 133 -18.97 -6.15 -0.15
CA ARG A 133 -18.62 -6.12 1.28
C ARG A 133 -17.14 -5.85 1.51
N PHE A 134 -16.30 -6.56 0.77
CA PHE A 134 -14.84 -6.37 0.84
C PHE A 134 -14.44 -4.96 0.45
N ASN A 135 -14.99 -4.40 -0.63
CA ASN A 135 -14.74 -3.04 -1.06
C ASN A 135 -15.23 -2.01 -0.02
N VAL A 136 -16.44 -2.18 0.54
CA VAL A 136 -16.92 -1.32 1.62
C VAL A 136 -15.95 -1.36 2.78
N ALA A 137 -15.56 -2.54 3.26
CA ALA A 137 -14.61 -2.67 4.34
C ALA A 137 -13.30 -1.93 4.02
N THR A 138 -12.66 -2.23 2.89
CA THR A 138 -11.32 -1.73 2.56
C THR A 138 -11.26 -0.25 2.18
N SER A 139 -12.37 0.37 1.77
CA SER A 139 -12.44 1.78 1.35
C SER A 139 -12.73 2.75 2.51
N ARG A 140 -13.00 2.31 3.74
CA ARG A 140 -13.44 3.16 4.86
C ARG A 140 -12.30 3.83 5.65
N ALA A 141 -11.07 3.47 5.43
CA ALA A 141 -9.93 4.09 6.09
C ALA A 141 -9.52 5.37 5.35
N LYS A 142 -9.32 6.48 6.08
CA LYS A 142 -8.77 7.72 5.52
C LYS A 142 -7.26 7.67 5.39
N TYR A 143 -6.56 7.10 6.40
CA TYR A 143 -5.10 7.17 6.46
C TYR A 143 -4.41 5.83 6.68
N PHE A 144 -4.95 4.95 7.55
CA PHE A 144 -4.25 3.72 7.92
C PHE A 144 -5.19 2.52 8.04
N LYS A 145 -4.71 1.34 7.62
CA LYS A 145 -5.42 0.06 7.73
C LYS A 145 -4.56 -0.96 8.45
N TYR A 146 -5.14 -1.61 9.46
CA TYR A 146 -4.62 -2.84 10.02
C TYR A 146 -5.45 -4.01 9.48
N PHE A 147 -4.79 -5.04 9.00
CA PHE A 147 -5.42 -6.32 8.70
C PHE A 147 -4.87 -7.36 9.66
N ILE A 148 -5.70 -7.75 10.63
CA ILE A 148 -5.33 -8.67 11.70
C ILE A 148 -6.08 -9.96 11.46
N HIS A 149 -5.37 -11.04 11.17
CA HIS A 149 -5.99 -12.28 10.74
C HIS A 149 -5.24 -13.52 11.26
N GLY A 150 -5.97 -14.61 11.43
CA GLY A 150 -5.39 -15.95 11.55
C GLY A 150 -4.83 -16.42 10.20
N LYS A 151 -4.36 -17.65 10.15
CA LYS A 151 -3.88 -18.21 8.89
C LYS A 151 -5.00 -18.28 7.85
N LEU A 152 -4.88 -17.51 6.78
CA LEU A 152 -5.92 -17.42 5.76
C LEU A 152 -5.96 -18.68 4.88
N PRO A 153 -7.17 -19.21 4.58
CA PRO A 153 -7.33 -20.27 3.61
C PRO A 153 -6.82 -19.85 2.22
N SER A 154 -6.15 -20.75 1.53
CA SER A 154 -5.62 -20.50 0.17
C SER A 154 -6.69 -20.16 -0.87
N ASN A 155 -7.94 -20.49 -0.59
CA ASN A 155 -9.08 -20.23 -1.46
C ASN A 155 -9.79 -18.89 -1.19
N MET A 156 -9.31 -18.07 -0.26
CA MET A 156 -9.78 -16.70 -0.02
C MET A 156 -9.04 -15.72 -0.92
N LEU A 157 -9.46 -15.65 -2.19
CA LEU A 157 -8.73 -15.00 -3.25
C LEU A 157 -8.62 -13.48 -3.08
N LEU A 158 -9.67 -12.79 -2.65
CA LEU A 158 -9.63 -11.34 -2.46
C LEU A 158 -8.67 -10.93 -1.34
N MET A 159 -8.71 -11.63 -0.20
CA MET A 159 -7.80 -11.39 0.92
C MET A 159 -6.36 -11.73 0.54
N GLN A 160 -6.14 -12.87 -0.11
CA GLN A 160 -4.83 -13.28 -0.59
C GLN A 160 -4.25 -12.31 -1.62
N GLN A 161 -5.06 -11.82 -2.56
CA GLN A 161 -4.65 -10.81 -3.54
C GLN A 161 -4.26 -9.50 -2.86
N MET A 162 -5.00 -9.06 -1.85
CA MET A 162 -4.67 -7.86 -1.09
C MET A 162 -3.29 -8.00 -0.42
N LEU A 163 -3.06 -9.11 0.31
CA LEU A 163 -1.78 -9.39 0.97
C LEU A 163 -0.64 -9.52 -0.04
N THR A 164 -0.87 -10.23 -1.14
CA THR A 164 0.13 -10.39 -2.19
C THR A 164 0.53 -9.05 -2.79
N LYS A 165 -0.42 -8.19 -3.12
CA LYS A 165 -0.14 -6.85 -3.64
C LYS A 165 0.69 -6.00 -2.68
N MET A 166 0.43 -6.12 -1.37
CA MET A 166 1.15 -5.36 -0.34
C MET A 166 2.51 -5.97 0.03
N GLY A 167 2.62 -7.31 -0.01
CA GLY A 167 3.81 -8.03 0.39
C GLY A 167 4.85 -8.24 -0.71
N GLN A 168 4.40 -8.39 -1.96
CA GLN A 168 5.27 -8.76 -3.09
C GLN A 168 6.42 -7.77 -3.29
N GLY A 169 6.13 -6.46 -3.28
CA GLY A 169 7.17 -5.47 -3.51
C GLY A 169 8.23 -5.42 -2.40
N LYS A 170 7.85 -5.68 -1.12
CA LYS A 170 8.82 -5.82 -0.02
C LYS A 170 9.66 -7.08 -0.18
N SER A 171 9.09 -8.16 -0.70
CA SER A 171 9.84 -9.38 -1.03
C SER A 171 10.85 -9.10 -2.15
N ASP A 172 10.43 -8.41 -3.22
CA ASP A 172 11.29 -8.05 -4.34
C ASP A 172 12.47 -7.18 -3.88
N ILE A 173 12.22 -6.14 -3.10
CA ILE A 173 13.28 -5.28 -2.52
C ILE A 173 14.24 -6.08 -1.63
N LYS A 174 13.72 -6.95 -0.75
CA LYS A 174 14.56 -7.79 0.12
C LYS A 174 15.40 -8.78 -0.66
N GLU A 175 14.89 -9.31 -1.78
CA GLU A 175 15.65 -10.19 -2.67
C GLU A 175 16.76 -9.42 -3.38
N MET A 176 16.48 -8.22 -3.87
CA MET A 176 17.47 -7.34 -4.49
C MET A 176 18.59 -6.97 -3.52
N ASP A 177 18.27 -6.65 -2.27
CA ASP A 177 19.27 -6.37 -1.22
C ASP A 177 20.21 -7.57 -0.97
N LYS A 178 19.71 -8.80 -1.18
CA LYS A 178 20.53 -10.02 -1.15
C LYS A 178 21.30 -10.27 -2.44
N GLY A 179 21.07 -9.49 -3.47
CA GLY A 179 21.67 -9.62 -4.80
C GLY A 179 20.92 -10.56 -5.75
N TYR A 180 19.70 -10.96 -5.40
CA TYR A 180 18.83 -11.74 -6.26
C TYR A 180 17.84 -10.82 -6.95
N LEU A 181 17.74 -10.92 -8.26
CA LEU A 181 16.68 -10.21 -9.02
C LEU A 181 15.43 -11.08 -9.09
N PRO A 182 14.24 -10.50 -8.96
CA PRO A 182 12.99 -11.21 -9.16
C PRO A 182 12.93 -11.89 -10.54
N ILE A 183 12.31 -13.05 -10.60
CA ILE A 183 12.20 -13.82 -11.82
C ILE A 183 11.33 -13.06 -12.84
N GLY A 184 11.82 -12.99 -14.08
CA GLY A 184 11.07 -12.40 -15.20
C GLY A 184 11.36 -10.92 -15.48
N TRP A 185 12.23 -10.27 -14.69
CA TRP A 185 12.66 -8.91 -15.02
C TRP A 185 13.58 -8.92 -16.24
N THR A 186 13.18 -8.23 -17.27
CA THR A 186 13.92 -8.10 -18.53
C THR A 186 13.91 -6.65 -19.00
N TYR A 187 14.80 -6.32 -19.91
CA TYR A 187 14.74 -5.07 -20.64
C TYR A 187 14.59 -5.33 -22.13
N LYS A 188 13.54 -4.79 -22.70
CA LYS A 188 13.31 -4.80 -24.14
C LYS A 188 12.66 -3.47 -24.55
N LYS A 189 13.39 -2.65 -25.26
CA LYS A 189 12.91 -1.34 -25.72
C LYS A 189 11.62 -1.44 -26.54
N SER A 190 11.43 -2.55 -27.27
CA SER A 190 10.21 -2.82 -28.03
C SER A 190 8.96 -3.11 -27.19
N GLU A 191 9.11 -3.25 -25.87
CA GLU A 191 8.03 -3.42 -24.91
C GLU A 191 7.64 -2.10 -24.23
N CYS A 192 8.20 -0.96 -24.61
CA CYS A 192 7.71 0.36 -24.19
C CYS A 192 6.33 0.62 -24.83
N ASP A 193 5.38 1.06 -23.98
CA ASP A 193 3.98 1.23 -24.38
C ASP A 193 3.69 2.61 -25.00
N SER A 194 4.61 3.56 -24.92
CA SER A 194 4.43 4.92 -25.44
C SER A 194 5.71 5.52 -26.02
N ASP A 195 5.56 6.53 -26.89
CA ASP A 195 6.67 7.33 -27.39
C ASP A 195 7.41 8.05 -26.26
N PHE A 196 6.70 8.43 -25.19
CA PHE A 196 7.33 9.03 -24.02
C PHE A 196 8.25 8.03 -23.29
N GLU A 197 7.82 6.80 -23.10
CA GLU A 197 8.68 5.76 -22.56
C GLU A 197 9.92 5.52 -23.44
N LEU A 198 9.79 5.55 -24.77
CA LEU A 198 10.92 5.41 -25.70
C LEU A 198 11.96 6.53 -25.49
N VAL A 199 11.52 7.77 -25.33
CA VAL A 199 12.40 8.92 -25.05
C VAL A 199 13.12 8.73 -23.71
N VAL A 200 12.42 8.32 -22.66
CA VAL A 200 13.01 8.06 -21.34
C VAL A 200 13.99 6.88 -21.41
N ALA A 201 13.65 5.83 -22.16
CA ALA A 201 14.54 4.69 -22.39
C ALA A 201 15.86 5.13 -23.03
N ASP A 202 15.83 6.00 -24.06
CA ASP A 202 17.03 6.53 -24.71
C ASP A 202 17.94 7.29 -23.72
N VAL A 203 17.34 8.10 -22.86
CA VAL A 203 18.09 8.87 -21.83
C VAL A 203 18.76 7.93 -20.81
N LEU A 204 18.05 6.89 -20.38
CA LEU A 204 18.55 5.91 -19.40
C LEU A 204 19.64 5.01 -20.02
N GLU A 205 19.40 4.51 -21.22
CA GLU A 205 20.39 3.70 -21.96
C GLU A 205 21.69 4.47 -22.16
N ASP A 206 21.61 5.72 -22.64
CA ASP A 206 22.77 6.56 -22.89
C ASP A 206 23.55 6.84 -21.58
N LEU A 207 22.86 7.20 -20.50
CA LEU A 207 23.48 7.42 -19.19
C LEU A 207 24.19 6.17 -18.68
N ILE A 208 23.50 5.01 -18.71
CA ILE A 208 24.06 3.75 -18.21
C ILE A 208 25.27 3.33 -19.05
N ALA A 209 25.17 3.39 -20.37
CA ALA A 209 26.25 3.01 -21.27
C ALA A 209 27.50 3.87 -21.12
N ARG A 210 27.35 5.17 -20.85
CA ARG A 210 28.47 6.10 -20.71
C ARG A 210 29.11 6.14 -19.32
N GLU A 211 28.28 6.10 -18.28
CA GLU A 211 28.76 6.37 -16.92
C GLU A 211 28.80 5.13 -16.02
N TYR A 212 27.97 4.12 -16.31
CA TYR A 212 27.79 2.94 -15.44
C TYR A 212 27.69 1.60 -16.18
N PRO A 213 28.49 1.33 -17.23
CA PRO A 213 28.27 0.24 -18.18
C PRO A 213 28.20 -1.16 -17.52
N ASP A 214 28.96 -1.39 -16.45
CA ASP A 214 29.03 -2.68 -15.77
C ASP A 214 28.32 -2.68 -14.42
N ARG A 215 27.92 -1.51 -13.93
CA ARG A 215 27.36 -1.31 -12.60
C ARG A 215 25.84 -1.28 -12.58
N LEU A 216 25.23 -0.46 -13.43
CA LEU A 216 23.79 -0.33 -13.47
C LEU A 216 23.18 -1.26 -14.53
N ALA A 217 21.98 -1.74 -14.25
CA ALA A 217 21.15 -2.50 -15.19
C ALA A 217 19.78 -1.83 -15.30
N LEU A 218 19.23 -1.79 -16.52
CA LEU A 218 17.90 -1.26 -16.82
C LEU A 218 16.94 -2.43 -17.02
N TYR A 219 15.73 -2.30 -16.50
CA TYR A 219 14.60 -3.21 -16.72
C TYR A 219 13.38 -2.37 -17.04
N ASN A 220 12.45 -2.89 -17.84
CA ASN A 220 11.19 -2.22 -18.13
C ASN A 220 10.00 -3.14 -17.94
N GLN A 221 8.79 -2.54 -17.82
CA GLN A 221 7.53 -3.23 -17.60
C GLN A 221 7.57 -4.20 -16.41
N VAL A 222 8.18 -3.74 -15.32
CA VAL A 222 8.48 -4.57 -14.14
C VAL A 222 7.24 -4.75 -13.27
N HIS A 223 6.82 -6.00 -13.09
CA HIS A 223 5.70 -6.34 -12.21
C HIS A 223 6.14 -6.44 -10.76
N THR A 224 5.60 -5.59 -9.90
CA THR A 224 5.82 -5.59 -8.44
C THR A 224 4.62 -5.02 -7.69
N CYS A 225 4.33 -5.46 -6.48
CA CYS A 225 3.20 -5.02 -5.64
C CYS A 225 1.81 -5.13 -6.34
N GLY A 226 1.68 -5.95 -7.38
CA GLY A 226 0.48 -6.01 -8.22
C GLY A 226 0.31 -4.83 -9.18
N PHE A 227 1.33 -4.00 -9.34
CA PHE A 227 1.46 -2.94 -10.34
C PHE A 227 2.56 -3.26 -11.33
N ARG A 228 2.62 -2.49 -12.40
CA ARG A 228 3.66 -2.58 -13.42
C ARG A 228 4.40 -1.24 -13.44
N LEU A 229 5.70 -1.26 -13.10
CA LEU A 229 6.58 -0.10 -13.21
C LEU A 229 7.11 0.01 -14.64
N ASP A 230 7.16 1.22 -15.19
CA ASP A 230 7.64 1.44 -16.55
C ASP A 230 9.11 1.08 -16.66
N PHE A 231 9.95 1.58 -15.72
CA PHE A 231 11.36 1.22 -15.66
C PHE A 231 11.83 0.97 -14.22
N VAL A 232 12.85 0.14 -14.12
CA VAL A 232 13.66 -0.06 -12.90
C VAL A 232 15.13 0.03 -13.27
N VAL A 233 15.87 0.88 -12.56
CA VAL A 233 17.33 0.91 -12.61
C VAL A 233 17.87 0.22 -11.36
N TYR A 234 18.74 -0.76 -11.55
CA TYR A 234 19.31 -1.58 -10.49
C TYR A 234 20.83 -1.48 -10.44
N ASP A 235 21.38 -1.20 -9.29
CA ASP A 235 22.83 -1.19 -9.05
C ASP A 235 23.32 -2.56 -8.58
N LYS A 236 24.06 -3.26 -9.44
CA LYS A 236 24.65 -4.57 -9.17
C LYS A 236 25.64 -4.56 -8.01
N LYS A 237 26.25 -3.38 -7.69
CA LYS A 237 27.22 -3.21 -6.62
C LYS A 237 26.57 -2.98 -5.27
N SER A 238 25.72 -1.97 -5.15
CA SER A 238 25.03 -1.64 -3.89
C SER A 238 23.79 -2.46 -3.63
N LYS A 239 23.29 -3.23 -4.62
CA LYS A 239 22.05 -4.02 -4.58
C LYS A 239 20.78 -3.17 -4.41
N LYS A 240 20.85 -1.88 -4.69
CA LYS A 240 19.73 -0.96 -4.63
C LYS A 240 19.04 -0.83 -5.98
N ALA A 241 17.75 -0.55 -5.94
CA ALA A 241 16.94 -0.29 -7.11
C ALA A 241 16.13 0.99 -6.94
N VAL A 242 15.81 1.63 -8.05
CA VAL A 242 14.86 2.74 -8.14
C VAL A 242 13.90 2.49 -9.28
N GLY A 243 12.60 2.68 -9.03
CA GLY A 243 11.57 2.67 -10.05
C GLY A 243 11.44 4.04 -10.72
N ILE A 244 11.09 4.04 -11.99
CA ILE A 244 10.80 5.24 -12.76
C ILE A 244 9.44 5.05 -13.43
N GLU A 245 8.54 5.99 -13.19
CA GLU A 245 7.19 6.03 -13.74
C GLU A 245 7.07 7.19 -14.73
N VAL A 246 6.58 6.89 -15.91
CA VAL A 246 6.41 7.82 -17.02
C VAL A 246 4.96 8.26 -17.06
N ASP A 247 4.67 9.39 -16.38
CA ASP A 247 3.30 9.83 -16.14
C ASP A 247 2.74 10.61 -17.33
N GLY A 248 2.02 9.92 -18.22
CA GLY A 248 1.23 10.53 -19.26
C GLY A 248 0.05 11.37 -18.72
N LYS A 249 -0.60 12.12 -19.58
CA LYS A 249 -1.73 13.01 -19.22
C LYS A 249 -2.88 12.32 -18.46
N TYR A 250 -3.07 11.02 -18.66
CA TYR A 250 -4.15 10.25 -18.02
C TYR A 250 -3.92 9.95 -16.53
N HIS A 251 -2.71 10.21 -16.00
CA HIS A 251 -2.41 10.10 -14.58
C HIS A 251 -2.90 11.29 -13.77
N TYR A 252 -3.44 12.31 -14.43
CA TYR A 252 -3.88 13.57 -13.84
C TYR A 252 -5.37 13.79 -14.07
N PHE A 253 -6.02 14.59 -13.22
CA PHE A 253 -7.35 15.08 -13.50
C PHE A 253 -7.36 15.93 -14.78
N ASP A 254 -8.52 16.07 -15.44
CA ASP A 254 -8.67 16.77 -16.72
C ASP A 254 -8.15 18.22 -16.70
N ASP A 255 -8.12 18.85 -15.53
CA ASP A 255 -7.58 20.19 -15.33
C ASP A 255 -6.03 20.23 -15.18
N GLY A 256 -5.38 19.07 -15.18
CA GLY A 256 -3.92 18.95 -15.02
C GLY A 256 -3.38 19.36 -13.63
N SER A 257 -4.26 19.65 -12.67
CA SER A 257 -3.88 20.29 -11.40
C SER A 257 -3.31 19.31 -10.37
N SER A 258 -3.69 18.03 -10.45
CA SER A 258 -3.28 17.02 -9.47
C SER A 258 -3.39 15.60 -10.04
N TYR A 259 -2.65 14.68 -9.44
CA TYR A 259 -2.77 13.26 -9.73
C TYR A 259 -4.16 12.72 -9.40
N THR A 260 -4.62 11.74 -10.18
CA THR A 260 -5.85 11.00 -9.87
C THR A 260 -5.71 10.20 -8.57
N ASP A 261 -6.83 9.89 -7.93
CA ASP A 261 -6.82 9.08 -6.70
C ASP A 261 -6.18 7.71 -6.95
N GLU A 262 -6.39 7.10 -8.11
CA GLU A 262 -5.79 5.82 -8.50
C GLU A 262 -4.26 5.89 -8.57
N HIS A 263 -3.70 6.97 -9.17
CA HIS A 263 -2.26 7.20 -9.22
C HIS A 263 -1.67 7.36 -7.80
N LEU A 264 -2.35 8.13 -6.95
CA LEU A 264 -1.93 8.30 -5.56
C LEU A 264 -1.97 6.97 -4.77
N GLU A 265 -2.96 6.10 -5.02
CA GLU A 265 -3.04 4.76 -4.42
C GLU A 265 -1.85 3.89 -4.79
N ARG A 266 -1.53 3.86 -6.06
CA ARG A 266 -0.35 3.16 -6.60
C ARG A 266 0.94 3.67 -5.95
N ALA A 267 1.15 4.99 -5.94
CA ALA A 267 2.33 5.62 -5.37
C ALA A 267 2.55 5.25 -3.89
N ASN A 268 1.46 5.28 -3.11
CA ASN A 268 1.55 4.92 -1.69
C ASN A 268 1.75 3.43 -1.45
N ALA A 269 1.17 2.56 -2.27
CA ALA A 269 1.40 1.12 -2.18
C ALA A 269 2.88 0.78 -2.46
N LEU A 270 3.47 1.36 -3.49
CA LEU A 270 4.88 1.20 -3.83
C LEU A 270 5.79 1.73 -2.72
N LYS A 271 5.51 2.91 -2.18
CA LYS A 271 6.25 3.48 -1.05
C LYS A 271 6.21 2.59 0.20
N ARG A 272 5.05 2.00 0.52
CA ARG A 272 4.92 1.05 1.65
C ARG A 272 5.67 -0.26 1.44
N ALA A 273 5.88 -0.64 0.18
CA ALA A 273 6.70 -1.79 -0.18
C ALA A 273 8.19 -1.45 -0.25
N ASP A 274 8.61 -0.30 0.31
CA ASP A 274 9.98 0.22 0.38
C ASP A 274 10.57 0.61 -0.98
N TRP A 275 9.74 0.78 -2.01
CA TRP A 275 10.18 1.30 -3.29
C TRP A 275 10.46 2.80 -3.25
N THR A 276 11.60 3.21 -3.79
CA THR A 276 11.83 4.60 -4.20
C THR A 276 11.43 4.75 -5.65
N ILE A 277 10.51 5.69 -5.94
CA ILE A 277 10.00 5.93 -7.30
C ILE A 277 10.28 7.37 -7.72
N LYS A 278 10.81 7.55 -8.91
CA LYS A 278 10.89 8.84 -9.60
C LYS A 278 9.74 8.93 -10.59
N TYR A 279 8.86 9.88 -10.39
CA TYR A 279 7.75 10.18 -11.30
C TYR A 279 8.18 11.23 -12.32
N LEU A 280 7.88 11.00 -13.60
CA LEU A 280 8.22 11.86 -14.73
C LEU A 280 6.95 12.43 -15.35
N PRO A 281 6.46 13.60 -14.91
CA PRO A 281 5.29 14.24 -15.47
C PRO A 281 5.51 14.65 -16.93
N TYR A 282 4.55 14.33 -17.81
CA TYR A 282 4.69 14.55 -19.26
C TYR A 282 4.95 16.01 -19.63
N TRP A 283 4.37 16.99 -18.91
CA TRP A 283 4.54 18.42 -19.21
C TRP A 283 5.94 18.96 -18.96
N ASN A 284 6.78 18.26 -18.21
CA ASN A 284 8.18 18.62 -18.06
C ASN A 284 9.03 18.16 -19.24
N TRP A 285 8.48 17.28 -20.09
CA TRP A 285 9.18 16.65 -21.20
C TRP A 285 8.70 17.11 -22.57
N PHE A 286 7.50 17.67 -22.65
CA PHE A 286 6.87 18.06 -23.89
C PHE A 286 6.40 19.51 -23.84
N GLN A 287 6.82 20.32 -24.80
CA GLN A 287 6.32 21.68 -25.01
C GLN A 287 5.40 21.68 -26.23
N ASP A 288 4.24 22.36 -26.12
CA ASP A 288 3.27 22.59 -27.21
C ASP A 288 2.75 21.34 -27.95
N GLY A 289 2.72 20.20 -27.26
CA GLY A 289 2.17 18.94 -27.82
C GLY A 289 3.10 18.20 -28.77
N TRP A 290 4.35 18.62 -28.91
CA TRP A 290 5.37 17.94 -29.70
C TRP A 290 6.43 17.31 -28.80
N ILE A 291 6.98 16.16 -29.25
CA ILE A 291 8.09 15.46 -28.59
C ILE A 291 9.40 16.21 -28.91
N GLU A 292 9.57 17.38 -28.34
CA GLU A 292 10.91 17.93 -28.18
C GLU A 292 11.35 17.61 -26.77
N THR A 293 12.34 16.73 -26.65
CA THR A 293 13.00 16.45 -25.37
C THR A 293 13.50 17.76 -24.80
N ASP A 294 12.86 18.26 -23.74
CA ASP A 294 13.45 19.31 -22.95
C ASP A 294 14.74 18.72 -22.35
N ASP A 295 15.89 19.22 -22.83
CA ASP A 295 17.21 18.83 -22.32
C ASP A 295 17.30 18.98 -20.80
N THR A 296 16.49 19.88 -20.21
CA THR A 296 16.37 20.10 -18.76
C THR A 296 15.78 18.89 -18.05
N ALA A 297 14.66 18.33 -18.53
CA ALA A 297 14.03 17.16 -17.91
C ALA A 297 14.91 15.91 -18.01
N ALA A 298 15.56 15.71 -19.16
CA ALA A 298 16.54 14.64 -19.34
C ALA A 298 17.76 14.83 -18.41
N HIS A 299 18.23 16.07 -18.23
CA HIS A 299 19.30 16.38 -17.28
C HIS A 299 18.91 16.10 -15.84
N GLU A 300 17.71 16.50 -15.42
CA GLU A 300 17.17 16.22 -14.08
C GLU A 300 17.08 14.72 -13.80
N LEU A 301 16.61 13.91 -14.78
CA LEU A 301 16.58 12.46 -14.64
C LEU A 301 17.97 11.88 -14.47
N ARG A 302 18.95 12.29 -15.31
CA ARG A 302 20.35 11.87 -15.18
C ARG A 302 20.94 12.24 -13.82
N GLN A 303 20.66 13.46 -13.34
CA GLN A 303 21.14 13.92 -12.05
C GLN A 303 20.51 13.12 -10.90
N PHE A 304 19.22 12.84 -10.96
CA PHE A 304 18.55 11.99 -9.98
C PHE A 304 19.21 10.59 -9.89
N ILE A 305 19.52 9.96 -11.02
CA ILE A 305 20.18 8.64 -11.04
C ILE A 305 21.59 8.72 -10.43
N ARG A 306 22.37 9.80 -10.75
CA ARG A 306 23.68 10.01 -10.13
C ARG A 306 23.59 10.18 -8.62
N ASP A 307 22.65 11.00 -8.13
CA ASP A 307 22.47 11.27 -6.71
C ASP A 307 21.99 10.04 -5.94
N PHE A 308 21.15 9.20 -6.58
CA PHE A 308 20.62 8.00 -5.93
C PHE A 308 21.67 6.89 -5.80
N PHE A 309 22.51 6.70 -6.81
CA PHE A 309 23.47 5.60 -6.82
C PHE A 309 24.90 6.05 -6.44
N GLY A 310 25.20 7.32 -6.40
CA GLY A 310 26.40 7.97 -5.86
C GLY A 310 27.70 7.52 -6.48
#